data_0a77161774f95b847bdb05492818b4a2
#
_entry.id   0a77161774f95b847bdb05492818b4a2
#
_cell.length_a   1.000
_cell.length_b   1.000
_cell.length_c   1.000
_cell.angle_alpha   90.00
_cell.angle_beta   90.00
_cell.angle_gamma   90.00
#
_symmetry.space_group_name_H-M   'P 1'
#
loop_
_entity.id
_entity.type
_entity.pdbx_description
1 polymer ?
#
loop_
_entity_poly.entity_id
_entity_poly.type
_entity_poly.pdbx_seq_one_letter_code
_entity_poly.pdbx_strand_id
1 'polypeptide(L)'
;IYLPINSLKNSVLVFQPFWFLETMMGLSDRFNWPKFFSAMTNYRSGNDPIKYPVSYFVAFLVFWFGNMGTRAAKEILVISWLRDIRKIKINEIFVTIVIVFGGIFPMLFLQKGTPWNTIQFFYYSLFFSSILAGCAMGKLDTRKKTTIIYIIVVVALTIPGTIGTLKQYLPSRPPAMISNQELEALSFLSREPEGVVLTF
;
A
#
# COMPACT_ATOMS: atom_id res chain seq x y z
N ILE A 1 -12.93 12.58 -6.31
CA ILE A 1 -14.17 12.99 -5.59
C ILE A 1 -13.80 13.03 -4.11
N TYR A 2 -13.47 14.23 -3.62
CA TYR A 2 -13.28 14.44 -2.18
C TYR A 2 -14.66 14.66 -1.56
N LEU A 3 -15.11 13.71 -0.73
CA LEU A 3 -16.32 13.90 0.06
C LEU A 3 -16.04 14.98 1.12
N PRO A 4 -16.93 15.99 1.30
CA PRO A 4 -16.77 16.96 2.35
C PRO A 4 -16.96 16.31 3.72
N ILE A 5 -15.87 16.17 4.45
CA ILE A 5 -15.88 15.59 5.80
C ILE A 5 -16.20 16.72 6.78
N ASN A 6 -17.47 16.94 7.02
CA ASN A 6 -18.00 17.96 7.94
C ASN A 6 -18.21 17.42 9.36
N SER A 7 -17.25 16.72 9.95
CA SER A 7 -17.38 16.40 11.36
C SER A 7 -16.04 16.13 12.04
N LEU A 8 -15.78 16.81 13.09
CA LEU A 8 -14.60 16.91 13.95
C LEU A 8 -13.63 18.03 13.53
N LYS A 9 -13.97 19.27 13.89
CA LYS A 9 -13.23 20.49 13.53
C LYS A 9 -11.74 20.47 13.88
N ASN A 10 -11.26 19.63 14.80
CA ASN A 10 -9.88 19.65 15.30
C ASN A 10 -9.09 18.34 15.17
N SER A 11 -9.64 17.30 14.55
CA SER A 11 -8.93 16.02 14.41
C SER A 11 -8.11 15.97 13.13
N VAL A 12 -6.82 15.63 13.24
CA VAL A 12 -5.92 15.40 12.10
C VAL A 12 -6.28 14.10 11.38
N LEU A 13 -6.72 13.07 12.13
CA LEU A 13 -7.13 11.79 11.60
C LEU A 13 -8.65 11.67 11.61
N VAL A 14 -9.18 11.14 10.52
CA VAL A 14 -10.61 10.86 10.35
C VAL A 14 -10.80 9.38 10.14
N PHE A 15 -11.74 8.80 10.87
CA PHE A 15 -12.16 7.42 10.65
C PHE A 15 -13.05 7.36 9.41
N GLN A 16 -12.52 6.78 8.34
CA GLN A 16 -13.21 6.59 7.07
C GLN A 16 -12.88 5.20 6.53
N PRO A 17 -13.59 4.17 6.99
CA PRO A 17 -13.31 2.80 6.61
C PRO A 17 -13.48 2.61 5.11
N PHE A 18 -12.58 1.81 4.54
CA PHE A 18 -12.54 1.41 3.14
C PHE A 18 -12.16 2.50 2.12
N TRP A 19 -11.92 3.75 2.52
CA TRP A 19 -11.52 4.82 1.62
C TRP A 19 -10.35 4.43 0.72
N PHE A 20 -9.38 3.71 1.31
CA PHE A 20 -8.17 3.31 0.60
C PHE A 20 -8.45 2.21 -0.43
N LEU A 21 -9.33 1.24 -0.11
CA LEU A 21 -9.76 0.23 -1.08
C LEU A 21 -10.51 0.85 -2.25
N GLU A 22 -11.41 1.78 -1.98
CA GLU A 22 -12.16 2.52 -3.00
C GLU A 22 -11.21 3.29 -3.92
N THR A 23 -10.26 4.00 -3.33
CA THR A 23 -9.24 4.76 -4.07
C THR A 23 -8.39 3.84 -4.96
N MET A 24 -7.96 2.69 -4.44
CA MET A 24 -7.15 1.73 -5.18
C MET A 24 -7.91 1.12 -6.37
N MET A 25 -9.23 0.88 -6.24
CA MET A 25 -10.04 0.33 -7.32
C MET A 25 -10.44 1.37 -8.36
N GLY A 26 -10.63 2.65 -7.95
CA GLY A 26 -11.21 3.69 -8.80
C GLY A 26 -10.21 4.56 -9.55
N LEU A 27 -9.00 4.78 -9.02
CA LEU A 27 -8.02 5.68 -9.65
C LEU A 27 -7.31 5.03 -10.84
N SER A 28 -7.10 5.84 -11.90
CA SER A 28 -6.47 5.41 -13.15
C SER A 28 -4.99 5.01 -13.01
N ASP A 29 -4.31 5.55 -12.00
CA ASP A 29 -2.90 5.27 -11.68
C ASP A 29 -2.74 4.12 -10.67
N ARG A 30 -3.81 3.40 -10.36
CA ARG A 30 -3.85 2.26 -9.43
C ARG A 30 -4.33 1.00 -10.16
N PHE A 31 -5.21 0.19 -9.54
CA PHE A 31 -5.76 -1.01 -10.20
C PHE A 31 -6.68 -0.66 -11.37
N ASN A 32 -7.30 0.52 -11.34
CA ASN A 32 -8.14 1.03 -12.41
C ASN A 32 -9.18 0.01 -12.90
N TRP A 33 -10.04 -0.41 -11.99
CA TRP A 33 -11.12 -1.34 -12.30
C TRP A 33 -12.49 -0.67 -12.16
N PRO A 34 -12.84 0.25 -13.10
CA PRO A 34 -13.99 1.16 -12.95
C PRO A 34 -15.32 0.44 -12.86
N LYS A 35 -15.51 -0.67 -13.59
CA LYS A 35 -16.76 -1.46 -13.52
C LYS A 35 -16.96 -2.07 -12.14
N PHE A 36 -15.91 -2.62 -11.56
CA PHE A 36 -15.96 -3.20 -10.22
C PHE A 36 -16.14 -2.12 -9.15
N PHE A 37 -15.43 -1.01 -9.27
CA PHE A 37 -15.59 0.15 -8.40
C PHE A 37 -17.02 0.69 -8.38
N SER A 38 -17.64 0.87 -9.57
CA SER A 38 -19.03 1.31 -9.69
C SER A 38 -20.01 0.31 -9.07
N ALA A 39 -19.80 -1.00 -9.30
CA ALA A 39 -20.63 -2.03 -8.67
C ALA A 39 -20.52 -2.00 -7.13
N MET A 40 -19.29 -1.91 -6.61
CA MET A 40 -18.99 -1.89 -5.18
C MET A 40 -19.64 -0.68 -4.49
N THR A 41 -19.54 0.53 -5.09
CA THR A 41 -20.14 1.76 -4.57
C THR A 41 -21.66 1.73 -4.66
N ASN A 42 -22.23 1.15 -5.72
CA ASN A 42 -23.68 0.97 -5.86
C ASN A 42 -24.24 0.00 -4.80
N TYR A 43 -23.57 -1.11 -4.53
CA TYR A 43 -23.98 -2.05 -3.47
C TYR A 43 -23.91 -1.41 -2.07
N ARG A 44 -22.93 -0.54 -1.82
CA ARG A 44 -22.83 0.24 -0.60
C ARG A 44 -23.99 1.24 -0.49
N SER A 45 -24.26 2.01 -1.53
CA SER A 45 -25.33 3.00 -1.55
C SER A 45 -26.72 2.37 -1.45
N GLY A 46 -26.92 1.21 -2.08
CA GLY A 46 -28.14 0.41 -1.99
C GLY A 46 -28.27 -0.40 -0.72
N ASN A 47 -27.25 -0.38 0.16
CA ASN A 47 -27.20 -1.12 1.42
C ASN A 47 -27.52 -2.62 1.27
N ASP A 48 -27.05 -3.25 0.16
CA ASP A 48 -27.26 -4.67 -0.11
C ASP A 48 -26.51 -5.52 0.91
N PRO A 49 -27.21 -6.30 1.75
CA PRO A 49 -26.60 -6.96 2.91
C PRO A 49 -25.60 -8.07 2.55
N ILE A 50 -25.65 -8.57 1.32
CA ILE A 50 -24.76 -9.64 0.85
C ILE A 50 -23.71 -9.08 -0.11
N LYS A 51 -24.12 -8.36 -1.16
CA LYS A 51 -23.22 -7.90 -2.20
C LYS A 51 -22.26 -6.82 -1.69
N TYR A 52 -22.70 -5.96 -0.77
CA TYR A 52 -21.82 -4.94 -0.19
C TYR A 52 -20.62 -5.57 0.53
N PRO A 53 -20.76 -6.40 1.59
CA PRO A 53 -19.61 -6.97 2.29
C PRO A 53 -18.77 -7.89 1.39
N VAL A 54 -19.39 -8.65 0.50
CA VAL A 54 -18.67 -9.54 -0.43
C VAL A 54 -17.80 -8.74 -1.39
N SER A 55 -18.31 -7.65 -1.98
CA SER A 55 -17.54 -6.82 -2.90
C SER A 55 -16.34 -6.15 -2.23
N TYR A 56 -16.50 -5.65 -1.00
CA TYR A 56 -15.39 -5.06 -0.24
C TYR A 56 -14.38 -6.11 0.22
N PHE A 57 -14.83 -7.31 0.54
CA PHE A 57 -13.92 -8.43 0.83
C PHE A 57 -13.10 -8.82 -0.41
N VAL A 58 -13.72 -8.90 -1.57
CA VAL A 58 -13.01 -9.13 -2.85
C VAL A 58 -12.03 -8.00 -3.13
N ALA A 59 -12.44 -6.73 -2.95
CA ALA A 59 -11.55 -5.58 -3.09
C ALA A 59 -10.36 -5.67 -2.14
N PHE A 60 -10.58 -6.09 -0.89
CA PHE A 60 -9.51 -6.32 0.07
C PHE A 60 -8.54 -7.41 -0.39
N LEU A 61 -9.02 -8.54 -0.88
CA LEU A 61 -8.16 -9.62 -1.38
C LEU A 61 -7.32 -9.14 -2.57
N VAL A 62 -7.93 -8.46 -3.53
CA VAL A 62 -7.22 -7.90 -4.69
C VAL A 62 -6.17 -6.90 -4.23
N PHE A 63 -6.53 -5.99 -3.33
CA PHE A 63 -5.62 -5.02 -2.74
C PHE A 63 -4.46 -5.71 -2.02
N TRP A 64 -4.77 -6.65 -1.12
CA TRP A 64 -3.77 -7.31 -0.28
C TRP A 64 -2.76 -8.09 -1.13
N PHE A 65 -3.23 -9.03 -1.94
CA PHE A 65 -2.36 -9.86 -2.76
C PHE A 65 -1.69 -9.08 -3.89
N GLY A 66 -2.38 -8.11 -4.49
CA GLY A 66 -1.82 -7.25 -5.54
C GLY A 66 -0.65 -6.40 -5.04
N ASN A 67 -0.75 -5.84 -3.84
CA ASN A 67 0.34 -5.04 -3.26
C ASN A 67 1.42 -5.89 -2.58
N MET A 68 1.04 -7.02 -1.98
CA MET A 68 2.03 -7.94 -1.39
C MET A 68 2.90 -8.61 -2.46
N GLY A 69 2.32 -8.95 -3.62
CA GLY A 69 3.04 -9.64 -4.68
C GLY A 69 3.75 -10.89 -4.16
N THR A 70 5.04 -11.04 -4.43
CA THR A 70 5.86 -12.18 -3.97
C THR A 70 6.02 -12.26 -2.46
N ARG A 71 5.79 -11.14 -1.72
CA ARG A 71 5.77 -11.13 -0.24
C ARG A 71 4.63 -11.96 0.34
N ALA A 72 3.61 -12.29 -0.45
CA ALA A 72 2.55 -13.22 -0.07
C ALA A 72 3.08 -14.64 0.25
N ALA A 73 4.33 -14.96 -0.12
CA ALA A 73 5.01 -16.19 0.33
C ALA A 73 5.03 -16.34 1.86
N LYS A 74 4.93 -15.25 2.63
CA LYS A 74 4.80 -15.31 4.10
C LYS A 74 3.57 -16.08 4.58
N GLU A 75 2.51 -16.16 3.77
CA GLU A 75 1.28 -16.86 4.12
C GLU A 75 1.54 -18.38 4.37
N ILE A 76 2.62 -18.91 3.83
CA ILE A 76 3.09 -20.29 4.16
C ILE A 76 3.37 -20.43 5.67
N LEU A 77 3.99 -19.41 6.29
CA LEU A 77 4.20 -19.38 7.74
C LEU A 77 2.88 -19.24 8.48
N VAL A 78 2.01 -18.35 8.04
CA VAL A 78 0.70 -18.14 8.65
C VAL A 78 -0.09 -19.45 8.65
N ILE A 79 -0.13 -20.19 7.53
CA ILE A 79 -0.79 -21.50 7.46
C ILE A 79 -0.12 -22.51 8.43
N SER A 80 1.21 -22.48 8.54
CA SER A 80 1.93 -23.33 9.49
C SER A 80 1.56 -23.01 10.95
N TRP A 81 1.39 -21.74 11.29
CA TRP A 81 1.02 -21.29 12.62
C TRP A 81 -0.44 -21.63 12.97
N LEU A 82 -1.36 -21.51 11.99
CA LEU A 82 -2.76 -21.91 12.18
C LEU A 82 -2.89 -23.41 12.50
N ARG A 83 -1.96 -24.25 11.99
CA ARG A 83 -1.92 -25.68 12.30
C ARG A 83 -1.34 -25.98 13.68
N ASP A 84 -0.39 -25.16 14.14
CA ASP A 84 0.26 -25.32 15.44
C ASP A 84 0.76 -23.98 15.95
N ILE A 85 -0.03 -23.35 16.80
CA ILE A 85 0.25 -22.03 17.39
C ILE A 85 1.50 -22.02 18.26
N ARG A 86 1.91 -23.17 18.79
CA ARG A 86 3.12 -23.30 19.65
C ARG A 86 4.41 -23.09 18.86
N LYS A 87 4.36 -23.14 17.53
CA LYS A 87 5.51 -22.88 16.65
C LYS A 87 5.82 -21.40 16.46
N ILE A 88 4.95 -20.51 16.89
CA ILE A 88 5.13 -19.08 16.71
C ILE A 88 6.13 -18.57 17.76
N LYS A 89 7.19 -17.91 17.28
CA LYS A 89 8.14 -17.23 18.14
C LYS A 89 7.66 -15.82 18.47
N ILE A 90 8.08 -15.29 19.62
CA ILE A 90 7.69 -13.95 20.07
C ILE A 90 8.01 -12.86 19.03
N ASN A 91 9.16 -12.96 18.36
CA ASN A 91 9.56 -12.03 17.32
C ASN A 91 8.64 -12.11 16.09
N GLU A 92 8.15 -13.32 15.74
CA GLU A 92 7.21 -13.53 14.63
C GLU A 92 5.85 -12.92 14.96
N ILE A 93 5.42 -12.99 16.23
CA ILE A 93 4.18 -12.33 16.72
C ILE A 93 4.32 -10.82 16.55
N PHE A 94 5.41 -10.23 17.05
CA PHE A 94 5.63 -8.79 16.94
C PHE A 94 5.60 -8.33 15.48
N VAL A 95 6.35 -8.99 14.61
CA VAL A 95 6.38 -8.67 13.17
C VAL A 95 4.99 -8.80 12.54
N THR A 96 4.23 -9.84 12.90
CA THR A 96 2.86 -10.04 12.39
C THR A 96 1.93 -8.92 12.84
N ILE A 97 2.03 -8.46 14.09
CA ILE A 97 1.25 -7.31 14.58
C ILE A 97 1.56 -6.06 13.76
N VAL A 98 2.85 -5.79 13.49
CA VAL A 98 3.24 -4.63 12.66
C VAL A 98 2.69 -4.74 11.24
N ILE A 99 2.72 -5.94 10.63
CA ILE A 99 2.16 -6.18 9.29
C ILE A 99 0.66 -5.93 9.28
N VAL A 100 -0.07 -6.48 10.25
CA VAL A 100 -1.52 -6.34 10.34
C VAL A 100 -1.91 -4.89 10.62
N PHE A 101 -1.28 -4.26 11.60
CA PHE A 101 -1.54 -2.87 11.94
C PHE A 101 -1.23 -1.94 10.76
N GLY A 102 -0.04 -2.06 10.17
CA GLY A 102 0.37 -1.25 9.02
C GLY A 102 -0.51 -1.45 7.78
N GLY A 103 -1.10 -2.65 7.62
CA GLY A 103 -2.07 -2.93 6.56
C GLY A 103 -3.46 -2.36 6.82
N ILE A 104 -3.96 -2.51 8.05
CA ILE A 104 -5.34 -2.13 8.41
C ILE A 104 -5.45 -0.62 8.68
N PHE A 105 -4.45 -0.01 9.31
CA PHE A 105 -4.51 1.40 9.70
C PHE A 105 -4.85 2.35 8.54
N PRO A 106 -4.17 2.30 7.38
CA PRO A 106 -4.51 3.16 6.24
C PRO A 106 -5.87 2.85 5.61
N MET A 107 -6.42 1.66 5.84
CA MET A 107 -7.76 1.32 5.34
C MET A 107 -8.87 1.96 6.17
N LEU A 108 -8.59 2.23 7.46
CA LEU A 108 -9.58 2.74 8.40
C LEU A 108 -9.48 4.25 8.60
N PHE A 109 -8.27 4.82 8.48
CA PHE A 109 -8.00 6.21 8.83
C PHE A 109 -7.44 7.00 7.65
N LEU A 110 -7.92 8.23 7.54
CA LEU A 110 -7.52 9.22 6.56
C LEU A 110 -6.93 10.43 7.28
N GLN A 111 -5.83 10.98 6.81
CA GLN A 111 -5.33 12.26 7.30
C GLN A 111 -5.96 13.42 6.52
N LYS A 112 -6.51 14.40 7.25
CA LYS A 112 -7.01 15.64 6.63
C LYS A 112 -5.86 16.40 5.96
N GLY A 113 -6.15 17.00 4.81
CA GLY A 113 -5.19 17.78 4.04
C GLY A 113 -4.26 16.92 3.18
N THR A 114 -3.69 15.86 3.72
CA THR A 114 -2.78 14.95 2.99
C THR A 114 -3.17 13.48 3.21
N PRO A 115 -4.21 12.99 2.53
CA PRO A 115 -4.74 11.64 2.72
C PRO A 115 -3.69 10.54 2.61
N TRP A 116 -2.72 10.75 1.71
CA TRP A 116 -1.68 9.80 1.38
C TRP A 116 -0.64 9.56 2.48
N ASN A 117 -0.56 10.40 3.50
CA ASN A 117 0.39 10.20 4.60
C ASN A 117 0.10 8.92 5.39
N THR A 118 -1.17 8.52 5.54
CA THR A 118 -1.52 7.28 6.24
C THR A 118 -1.05 6.03 5.50
N ILE A 119 -0.84 6.11 4.19
CA ILE A 119 -0.33 5.00 3.37
C ILE A 119 1.10 4.61 3.76
N GLN A 120 1.88 5.53 4.34
CA GLN A 120 3.24 5.23 4.80
C GLN A 120 3.26 4.08 5.81
N PHE A 121 2.19 3.90 6.60
CA PHE A 121 2.08 2.73 7.48
C PHE A 121 2.04 1.41 6.71
N PHE A 122 1.46 1.41 5.51
CA PHE A 122 1.46 0.23 4.66
C PHE A 122 2.86 -0.17 4.17
N TYR A 123 3.79 0.78 4.02
CA TYR A 123 5.18 0.46 3.69
C TYR A 123 5.86 -0.38 4.77
N TYR A 124 5.56 -0.14 6.04
CA TYR A 124 6.04 -1.02 7.12
C TYR A 124 5.45 -2.43 6.99
N SER A 125 4.17 -2.54 6.67
CA SER A 125 3.53 -3.84 6.37
C SER A 125 4.25 -4.58 5.24
N LEU A 126 4.59 -3.89 4.14
CA LEU A 126 5.32 -4.47 3.02
C LEU A 126 6.75 -4.88 3.40
N PHE A 127 7.47 -4.03 4.14
CA PHE A 127 8.83 -4.30 4.58
C PHE A 127 8.91 -5.56 5.45
N PHE A 128 8.13 -5.60 6.52
CA PHE A 128 8.11 -6.73 7.44
C PHE A 128 7.55 -8.02 6.78
N SER A 129 6.62 -7.88 5.83
CA SER A 129 6.17 -9.01 5.02
C SER A 129 7.29 -9.61 4.18
N SER A 130 8.23 -8.80 3.68
CA SER A 130 9.41 -9.30 2.96
C SER A 130 10.31 -10.15 3.84
N ILE A 131 10.51 -9.75 5.09
CA ILE A 131 11.30 -10.52 6.06
C ILE A 131 10.64 -11.87 6.35
N LEU A 132 9.33 -11.88 6.65
CA LEU A 132 8.61 -13.14 6.88
C LEU A 132 8.56 -14.03 5.63
N ALA A 133 8.43 -13.45 4.44
CA ALA A 133 8.48 -14.20 3.19
C ALA A 133 9.84 -14.89 3.01
N GLY A 134 10.95 -14.20 3.28
CA GLY A 134 12.29 -14.78 3.29
C GLY A 134 12.41 -15.93 4.31
N CYS A 135 11.91 -15.73 5.54
CA CYS A 135 11.87 -16.77 6.56
C CYS A 135 11.00 -17.97 6.12
N ALA A 136 9.87 -17.73 5.46
CA ALA A 136 9.01 -18.77 4.93
C ALA A 136 9.74 -19.62 3.89
N MET A 137 10.39 -18.97 2.93
CA MET A 137 11.16 -19.63 1.89
C MET A 137 12.33 -20.41 2.46
N GLY A 138 13.03 -19.90 3.47
CA GLY A 138 14.14 -20.58 4.15
C GLY A 138 13.73 -21.87 4.91
N LYS A 139 12.44 -21.97 5.29
CA LYS A 139 11.89 -23.18 5.94
C LYS A 139 11.44 -24.26 4.94
N LEU A 140 11.45 -23.98 3.64
CA LEU A 140 11.02 -24.94 2.63
C LEU A 140 12.09 -26.01 2.40
N ASP A 141 11.66 -27.25 2.22
CA ASP A 141 12.55 -28.37 1.91
C ASP A 141 13.07 -28.28 0.47
N THR A 142 14.30 -27.81 0.31
CA THR A 142 14.96 -27.65 -0.99
C THR A 142 15.33 -28.97 -1.70
N ARG A 143 15.15 -30.12 -1.04
CA ARG A 143 15.32 -31.42 -1.69
C ARG A 143 14.20 -31.74 -2.69
N LYS A 144 13.06 -31.09 -2.54
CA LYS A 144 11.91 -31.26 -3.44
C LYS A 144 12.03 -30.37 -4.66
N LYS A 145 11.96 -30.94 -5.85
CA LYS A 145 11.98 -30.20 -7.12
C LYS A 145 10.90 -29.11 -7.19
N THR A 146 9.71 -29.39 -6.67
CA THR A 146 8.59 -28.43 -6.59
C THR A 146 8.95 -27.18 -5.77
N THR A 147 9.69 -27.35 -4.67
CA THR A 147 10.17 -26.25 -3.84
C THR A 147 11.18 -25.39 -4.59
N ILE A 148 12.12 -26.01 -5.29
CA ILE A 148 13.11 -25.28 -6.10
C ILE A 148 12.41 -24.46 -7.18
N ILE A 149 11.48 -25.07 -7.91
CA ILE A 149 10.69 -24.39 -8.95
C ILE A 149 9.93 -23.20 -8.34
N TYR A 150 9.27 -23.39 -7.20
CA TYR A 150 8.56 -22.32 -6.49
C TYR A 150 9.49 -21.15 -6.14
N ILE A 151 10.67 -21.42 -5.57
CA ILE A 151 11.66 -20.39 -5.23
C ILE A 151 12.11 -19.63 -6.49
N ILE A 152 12.43 -20.36 -7.58
CA ILE A 152 12.83 -19.75 -8.85
C ILE A 152 11.72 -18.83 -9.37
N VAL A 153 10.47 -19.27 -9.35
CA VAL A 153 9.33 -18.45 -9.81
C VAL A 153 9.18 -17.20 -8.96
N VAL A 154 9.24 -17.31 -7.63
CA VAL A 154 9.15 -16.15 -6.73
C VAL A 154 10.28 -15.15 -7.00
N VAL A 155 11.52 -15.62 -7.15
CA VAL A 155 12.67 -14.77 -7.48
C VAL A 155 12.48 -14.10 -8.84
N ALA A 156 12.11 -14.86 -9.86
CA ALA A 156 11.89 -14.35 -11.21
C ALA A 156 10.79 -13.28 -11.26
N LEU A 157 9.69 -13.45 -10.52
CA LEU A 157 8.61 -12.47 -10.42
C LEU A 157 9.02 -11.21 -9.66
N THR A 158 10.04 -11.28 -8.79
CA THR A 158 10.54 -10.12 -8.04
C THR A 158 11.42 -9.20 -8.91
N ILE A 159 12.15 -9.76 -9.88
CA ILE A 159 13.13 -9.03 -10.69
C ILE A 159 12.51 -7.88 -11.47
N PRO A 160 11.42 -8.03 -12.26
CA PRO A 160 10.85 -6.94 -13.04
C PRO A 160 10.42 -5.76 -12.19
N GLY A 161 9.78 -6.01 -11.04
CA GLY A 161 9.36 -4.96 -10.11
C GLY A 161 10.55 -4.21 -9.51
N THR A 162 11.60 -4.94 -9.13
CA THR A 162 12.83 -4.34 -8.59
C THR A 162 13.53 -3.48 -9.64
N ILE A 163 13.69 -3.98 -10.87
CA ILE A 163 14.30 -3.21 -11.97
C ILE A 163 13.47 -1.97 -12.30
N GLY A 164 12.14 -2.09 -12.34
CA GLY A 164 11.24 -0.96 -12.57
C GLY A 164 11.41 0.12 -11.51
N THR A 165 11.43 -0.28 -10.23
CA THR A 165 11.64 0.64 -9.10
C THR A 165 13.02 1.31 -9.18
N LEU A 166 14.08 0.56 -9.44
CA LEU A 166 15.43 1.11 -9.57
C LEU A 166 15.51 2.13 -10.72
N LYS A 167 14.93 1.83 -11.88
CA LYS A 167 14.88 2.77 -13.01
C LYS A 167 14.13 4.06 -12.67
N GLN A 168 13.12 3.99 -11.84
CA GLN A 168 12.34 5.16 -11.42
C GLN A 168 13.06 6.02 -10.38
N TYR A 169 13.71 5.39 -9.40
CA TYR A 169 14.33 6.09 -8.26
C TYR A 169 15.83 6.37 -8.44
N LEU A 170 16.48 5.72 -9.40
CA LEU A 170 17.88 5.97 -9.77
C LEU A 170 18.00 6.44 -11.24
N PRO A 171 17.29 7.50 -11.66
CA PRO A 171 17.46 8.04 -12.99
C PRO A 171 18.86 8.63 -13.12
N SER A 172 19.42 8.60 -14.35
CA SER A 172 20.70 9.23 -14.67
C SER A 172 20.71 10.76 -14.47
N ARG A 173 19.52 11.37 -14.38
CA ARG A 173 19.31 12.77 -14.00
C ARG A 173 18.32 12.81 -12.85
N PRO A 174 18.57 13.60 -11.79
CA PRO A 174 17.62 13.73 -10.71
C PRO A 174 16.27 14.26 -11.24
N PRO A 175 15.14 13.72 -10.78
CA PRO A 175 13.81 14.14 -11.23
C PRO A 175 13.47 15.57 -10.80
N ALA A 176 14.12 16.08 -9.75
CA ALA A 176 13.99 17.45 -9.30
C ALA A 176 15.14 18.28 -9.91
N MET A 177 14.85 18.92 -11.00
CA MET A 177 15.71 19.95 -11.56
C MET A 177 15.00 21.30 -11.47
N ILE A 178 15.67 22.28 -10.90
CA ILE A 178 15.22 23.68 -10.98
C ILE A 178 15.57 24.16 -12.38
N SER A 179 14.58 24.57 -13.15
CA SER A 179 14.80 25.16 -14.48
C SER A 179 15.46 26.54 -14.35
N ASN A 180 16.14 26.99 -15.41
CA ASN A 180 16.71 28.34 -15.41
C ASN A 180 15.62 29.41 -15.19
N GLN A 181 14.41 29.20 -15.70
CA GLN A 181 13.27 30.07 -15.50
C GLN A 181 12.82 30.14 -14.03
N GLU A 182 12.82 29.00 -13.33
CA GLU A 182 12.53 28.95 -11.88
C GLU A 182 13.64 29.64 -11.07
N LEU A 183 14.90 29.49 -11.47
CA LEU A 183 16.03 30.21 -10.85
C LEU A 183 15.90 31.73 -11.03
N GLU A 184 15.53 32.19 -12.22
CA GLU A 184 15.25 33.61 -12.49
C GLU A 184 14.08 34.12 -11.64
N ALA A 185 12.99 33.34 -11.56
CA ALA A 185 11.83 33.70 -10.73
C ALA A 185 12.21 33.75 -9.25
N LEU A 186 12.98 32.80 -8.73
CA LEU A 186 13.48 32.82 -7.36
C LEU A 186 14.42 34.00 -7.11
N SER A 187 15.29 34.34 -8.07
CA SER A 187 16.19 35.47 -7.94
C SER A 187 15.44 36.80 -7.98
N PHE A 188 14.34 36.91 -8.71
CA PHE A 188 13.44 38.04 -8.67
C PHE A 188 12.77 38.14 -7.30
N LEU A 189 12.15 37.08 -6.80
CA LEU A 189 11.52 37.05 -5.49
C LEU A 189 12.47 37.39 -4.34
N SER A 190 13.73 36.99 -4.43
CA SER A 190 14.73 37.30 -3.40
C SER A 190 15.07 38.81 -3.26
N ARG A 191 14.70 39.62 -4.25
CA ARG A 191 14.91 41.10 -4.27
C ARG A 191 13.65 41.86 -3.82
N GLU A 192 12.50 41.16 -3.75
CA GLU A 192 11.25 41.77 -3.31
C GLU A 192 11.20 41.86 -1.77
N PRO A 193 10.47 42.83 -1.21
CA PRO A 193 10.24 42.94 0.24
C PRO A 193 9.59 41.68 0.78
N GLU A 194 9.81 41.38 2.07
CA GLU A 194 9.19 40.25 2.74
C GLU A 194 7.66 40.25 2.55
N GLY A 195 7.13 39.17 2.01
CA GLY A 195 5.72 39.01 1.70
C GLY A 195 5.31 37.55 1.58
N VAL A 196 4.02 37.30 1.41
CA VAL A 196 3.46 35.96 1.19
C VAL A 196 3.33 35.71 -0.30
N VAL A 197 4.00 34.66 -0.80
CA VAL A 197 3.86 34.21 -2.18
C VAL A 197 2.74 33.17 -2.24
N LEU A 198 1.69 33.44 -3.03
CA LEU A 198 0.64 32.48 -3.32
C LEU A 198 1.00 31.73 -4.59
N THR A 199 1.14 30.43 -4.49
CA THR A 199 1.29 29.50 -5.63
C THR A 199 -0.04 28.79 -5.87
N PHE A 200 -0.46 28.71 -7.15
CA PHE A 200 -1.65 28.01 -7.59
C PHE A 200 -1.33 26.63 -8.14
#